data_d7f2056183cb5f11c48e242312144cc0
#
_entry.id   d7f2056183cb5f11c48e242312144cc0
#
_cell.length_a   1.000
_cell.length_b   1.000
_cell.length_c   1.000
_cell.angle_alpha   90.00
_cell.angle_beta   90.00
_cell.angle_gamma   90.00
#
_symmetry.space_group_name_H-M   'P 1'
#
loop_
_entity.id
_entity.type
_entity.pdbx_description
1 polymer ?
#
loop_
_entity_poly.entity_id
_entity_poly.type
_entity_poly.pdbx_seq_one_letter_code
_entity_poly.pdbx_strand_id
1 'polypeptide(L)'
;MFRIKRTVVSAGLALALLAAPFGLFAGEPGVDAEAAKILKKSTTYISGLQQFGLVANSSIEVVLETGQKIQFDNGVAAAVKRPNLFYAARIGDLVEQEFFYDGKTLTLHDVAAGYYATVAAPGTLEGMLDFARDSLDIVAPAGDFIYSNAYEISLDWKSSRSRNH
;
A
#
# COMPACT_ATOMS: atom_id res chain seq x y z
N MET A 1 12.94 7.33 -95.83
CA MET A 1 11.88 7.78 -94.91
C MET A 1 11.93 6.87 -93.67
N PHE A 2 12.78 7.23 -92.67
CA PHE A 2 13.01 6.42 -91.49
C PHE A 2 12.49 7.19 -90.29
N ARG A 3 11.46 6.65 -89.63
CA ARG A 3 10.88 7.20 -88.38
C ARG A 3 11.58 6.57 -87.16
N ILE A 4 12.35 7.37 -86.48
CA ILE A 4 12.95 6.99 -85.21
C ILE A 4 11.94 7.25 -84.10
N LYS A 5 11.46 6.17 -83.39
CA LYS A 5 10.65 6.24 -82.18
C LYS A 5 11.60 6.47 -81.00
N ARG A 6 11.48 7.62 -80.33
CA ARG A 6 12.15 7.91 -79.09
C ARG A 6 11.31 7.29 -77.92
N THR A 7 11.89 6.29 -77.27
CA THR A 7 11.35 5.71 -76.05
C THR A 7 11.90 6.52 -74.90
N VAL A 8 11.02 7.24 -74.15
CA VAL A 8 11.37 7.96 -72.95
C VAL A 8 11.22 6.95 -71.79
N VAL A 9 12.36 6.57 -71.21
CA VAL A 9 12.34 5.77 -69.95
C VAL A 9 12.30 6.72 -68.81
N SER A 10 11.14 6.82 -68.16
CA SER A 10 10.97 7.56 -66.90
C SER A 10 11.44 6.68 -65.76
N ALA A 11 12.61 6.99 -65.20
CA ALA A 11 13.08 6.40 -63.94
C ALA A 11 12.32 7.03 -62.77
N GLY A 12 11.31 6.36 -62.28
CA GLY A 12 10.61 6.72 -61.03
C GLY A 12 11.45 6.31 -59.84
N LEU A 13 12.03 7.29 -59.15
CA LEU A 13 12.71 7.10 -57.88
C LEU A 13 11.64 6.93 -56.77
N ALA A 14 11.33 5.70 -56.41
CA ALA A 14 10.46 5.39 -55.29
C ALA A 14 11.23 5.58 -53.96
N LEU A 15 11.02 6.71 -53.31
CA LEU A 15 11.50 6.98 -51.94
C LEU A 15 10.63 6.20 -50.96
N ALA A 16 11.04 4.98 -50.59
CA ALA A 16 10.40 4.21 -49.53
C ALA A 16 10.76 4.85 -48.17
N LEU A 17 9.83 5.64 -47.62
CA LEU A 17 9.88 6.04 -46.20
C LEU A 17 9.65 4.78 -45.36
N LEU A 18 10.71 4.24 -44.77
CA LEU A 18 10.61 3.30 -43.66
C LEU A 18 10.08 4.05 -42.45
N ALA A 19 8.77 4.07 -42.29
CA ALA A 19 8.12 4.41 -41.03
C ALA A 19 8.38 3.25 -40.05
N ALA A 20 9.48 3.33 -39.29
CA ALA A 20 9.66 2.47 -38.14
C ALA A 20 8.55 2.80 -37.14
N PRO A 21 7.74 1.80 -36.72
CA PRO A 21 6.84 2.06 -35.58
C PRO A 21 7.71 2.29 -34.34
N PHE A 22 7.82 3.53 -33.91
CA PHE A 22 8.22 3.81 -32.53
C PHE A 22 7.11 3.24 -31.65
N GLY A 23 7.24 1.94 -31.33
CA GLY A 23 6.49 1.35 -30.25
C GLY A 23 6.86 2.11 -28.99
N LEU A 24 5.98 3.00 -28.56
CA LEU A 24 5.93 3.48 -27.20
C LEU A 24 5.65 2.23 -26.36
N PHE A 25 6.72 1.58 -25.91
CA PHE A 25 6.66 0.68 -24.78
C PHE A 25 6.32 1.55 -23.56
N ALA A 26 5.05 1.92 -23.41
CA ALA A 26 4.50 2.22 -22.11
C ALA A 26 4.56 0.87 -21.37
N GLY A 27 5.70 0.56 -20.75
CA GLY A 27 5.80 -0.53 -19.82
C GLY A 27 4.68 -0.32 -18.81
N GLU A 28 3.88 -1.35 -18.55
CA GLU A 28 2.95 -1.29 -17.44
C GLU A 28 3.72 -0.79 -16.21
N PRO A 29 3.14 0.07 -15.38
CA PRO A 29 3.79 0.57 -14.18
C PRO A 29 3.99 -0.57 -13.19
N GLY A 30 4.97 -1.41 -13.47
CA GLY A 30 5.45 -2.45 -12.59
C GLY A 30 6.13 -1.82 -11.38
N VAL A 31 6.19 -2.55 -10.29
CA VAL A 31 7.05 -2.18 -9.17
C VAL A 31 8.48 -2.27 -9.64
N ASP A 32 9.27 -1.22 -9.42
CA ASP A 32 10.70 -1.24 -9.68
C ASP A 32 11.36 -2.44 -8.97
N ALA A 33 12.21 -3.19 -9.70
CA ALA A 33 12.77 -4.44 -9.19
C ALA A 33 13.67 -4.23 -7.95
N GLU A 34 14.40 -3.11 -7.89
CA GLU A 34 15.22 -2.80 -6.72
C GLU A 34 14.36 -2.37 -5.53
N ALA A 35 13.30 -1.59 -5.77
CA ALA A 35 12.32 -1.25 -4.75
C ALA A 35 11.62 -2.50 -4.19
N ALA A 36 11.22 -3.44 -5.05
CA ALA A 36 10.63 -4.72 -4.64
C ALA A 36 11.59 -5.55 -3.78
N LYS A 37 12.87 -5.59 -4.13
CA LYS A 37 13.91 -6.29 -3.38
C LYS A 37 14.13 -5.68 -1.99
N ILE A 38 14.17 -4.34 -1.90
CA ILE A 38 14.28 -3.63 -0.62
C ILE A 38 13.06 -3.90 0.25
N LEU A 39 11.86 -3.79 -0.30
CA LEU A 39 10.61 -4.09 0.40
C LEU A 39 10.59 -5.52 0.93
N LYS A 40 10.93 -6.51 0.08
CA LYS A 40 10.98 -7.92 0.49
C LYS A 40 11.99 -8.15 1.61
N LYS A 41 13.18 -7.53 1.53
CA LYS A 41 14.20 -7.66 2.57
C LYS A 41 13.72 -7.09 3.91
N SER A 42 13.10 -5.91 3.90
CA SER A 42 12.60 -5.26 5.12
C SER A 42 11.43 -6.02 5.75
N THR A 43 10.45 -6.47 4.97
CA THR A 43 9.32 -7.25 5.47
C THR A 43 9.76 -8.62 6.01
N THR A 44 10.69 -9.30 5.33
CA THR A 44 11.28 -10.57 5.82
C THR A 44 12.03 -10.36 7.14
N TYR A 45 12.75 -9.26 7.28
CA TYR A 45 13.45 -8.95 8.54
C TYR A 45 12.45 -8.75 9.68
N ILE A 46 11.43 -7.91 9.50
CA ILE A 46 10.44 -7.61 10.54
C ILE A 46 9.63 -8.86 10.92
N SER A 47 9.22 -9.67 9.94
CA SER A 47 8.46 -10.90 10.20
C SER A 47 9.26 -11.94 11.00
N GLY A 48 10.59 -11.93 10.91
CA GLY A 48 11.49 -12.80 11.69
C GLY A 48 11.73 -12.35 13.13
N LEU A 49 11.37 -11.10 13.49
CA LEU A 49 11.58 -10.59 14.85
C LEU A 49 10.55 -11.18 15.82
N GLN A 50 11.04 -11.67 16.97
CA GLN A 50 10.18 -12.16 18.04
C GLN A 50 9.51 -11.03 18.81
N GLN A 51 10.17 -9.89 18.88
CA GLN A 51 9.62 -8.67 19.48
C GLN A 51 10.20 -7.44 18.79
N PHE A 52 9.39 -6.41 18.64
CA PHE A 52 9.83 -5.12 18.11
C PHE A 52 8.89 -4.00 18.57
N GLY A 53 9.39 -2.79 18.53
CA GLY A 53 8.61 -1.58 18.67
C GLY A 53 8.77 -0.71 17.44
N LEU A 54 7.76 0.10 17.14
CA LEU A 54 7.81 1.09 16.08
C LEU A 54 7.16 2.38 16.53
N VAL A 55 7.59 3.47 15.91
CA VAL A 55 6.95 4.78 16.00
C VAL A 55 6.75 5.28 14.57
N ALA A 56 5.59 5.81 14.27
CA ALA A 56 5.26 6.37 12.97
C ALA A 56 4.47 7.66 13.14
N ASN A 57 4.63 8.57 12.19
CA ASN A 57 3.76 9.73 12.04
C ASN A 57 3.10 9.65 10.66
N SER A 58 1.82 9.99 10.61
CA SER A 58 1.06 10.00 9.37
C SER A 58 0.21 11.26 9.29
N SER A 59 0.01 11.76 8.08
CA SER A 59 -0.89 12.86 7.78
C SER A 59 -1.91 12.41 6.75
N ILE A 60 -3.18 12.75 6.99
CA ILE A 60 -4.29 12.49 6.07
C ILE A 60 -4.85 13.83 5.63
N GLU A 61 -4.87 14.06 4.32
CA GLU A 61 -5.50 15.24 3.73
C GLU A 61 -6.91 14.89 3.24
N VAL A 62 -7.90 15.63 3.71
CA VAL A 62 -9.29 15.54 3.27
C VAL A 62 -9.63 16.79 2.46
N VAL A 63 -10.14 16.60 1.25
CA VAL A 63 -10.62 17.69 0.39
C VAL A 63 -12.13 17.77 0.53
N LEU A 64 -12.60 18.90 1.06
CA LEU A 64 -14.03 19.16 1.20
C LEU A 64 -14.67 19.48 -0.16
N GLU A 65 -16.00 19.41 -0.28
CA GLU A 65 -16.74 19.78 -1.48
C GLU A 65 -16.50 21.22 -1.92
N THR A 66 -16.12 22.09 -0.99
CA THR A 66 -15.72 23.51 -1.25
C THR A 66 -14.34 23.63 -1.89
N GLY A 67 -13.58 22.54 -2.01
CA GLY A 67 -12.19 22.54 -2.45
C GLY A 67 -11.18 22.88 -1.34
N GLN A 68 -11.64 23.15 -0.12
CA GLN A 68 -10.75 23.36 1.02
C GLN A 68 -10.07 22.04 1.42
N LYS A 69 -8.78 22.11 1.68
CA LYS A 69 -7.97 21.01 2.18
C LYS A 69 -7.79 21.11 3.68
N ILE A 70 -8.06 20.03 4.38
CA ILE A 70 -7.84 19.91 5.84
C ILE A 70 -6.87 18.75 6.05
N GLN A 71 -5.80 18.98 6.78
CA GLN A 71 -4.83 17.97 7.16
C GLN A 71 -5.07 17.55 8.60
N PHE A 72 -5.05 16.24 8.85
CA PHE A 72 -5.08 15.64 10.18
C PHE A 72 -3.79 14.85 10.39
N ASP A 73 -3.11 15.15 11.48
CA ASP A 73 -1.87 14.49 11.85
C ASP A 73 -2.11 13.44 12.95
N ASN A 74 -1.40 12.31 12.83
CA ASN A 74 -1.48 11.23 13.80
C ASN A 74 -0.07 10.68 14.08
N GLY A 75 0.22 10.53 15.37
CA GLY A 75 1.35 9.75 15.86
C GLY A 75 0.90 8.34 16.26
N VAL A 76 1.70 7.35 15.97
CA VAL A 76 1.49 5.95 16.36
C VAL A 76 2.74 5.44 17.06
N ALA A 77 2.57 4.80 18.22
CA ALA A 77 3.59 3.98 18.85
C ALA A 77 3.04 2.57 19.04
N ALA A 78 3.78 1.55 18.65
CA ALA A 78 3.35 0.16 18.82
C ALA A 78 4.47 -0.71 19.36
N ALA A 79 4.11 -1.74 20.13
CA ALA A 79 4.98 -2.79 20.61
C ALA A 79 4.35 -4.16 20.32
N VAL A 80 5.14 -5.02 19.74
CA VAL A 80 4.72 -6.37 19.33
C VAL A 80 5.63 -7.39 19.99
N LYS A 81 5.04 -8.44 20.55
CA LYS A 81 5.75 -9.63 21.00
C LYS A 81 5.00 -10.87 20.50
N ARG A 82 5.62 -11.57 19.57
CA ARG A 82 5.08 -12.79 19.00
C ARG A 82 5.01 -13.90 20.05
N PRO A 83 4.04 -14.77 20.02
CA PRO A 83 3.06 -14.93 18.94
C PRO A 83 1.79 -14.07 19.10
N ASN A 84 1.52 -13.45 20.26
CA ASN A 84 0.17 -13.01 20.58
C ASN A 84 0.06 -11.84 21.57
N LEU A 85 1.09 -11.00 21.71
CA LEU A 85 1.00 -9.77 22.50
C LEU A 85 1.15 -8.54 21.60
N PHE A 86 0.25 -7.58 21.77
CA PHE A 86 0.26 -6.33 21.02
C PHE A 86 -0.22 -5.18 21.89
N TYR A 87 0.48 -4.09 21.78
CA TYR A 87 0.08 -2.77 22.28
C TYR A 87 0.27 -1.75 21.16
N ALA A 88 -0.67 -0.83 21.03
CA ALA A 88 -0.48 0.36 20.21
C ALA A 88 -1.18 1.55 20.82
N ALA A 89 -0.58 2.73 20.68
CA ALA A 89 -1.20 4.01 20.96
C ALA A 89 -1.30 4.82 19.66
N ARG A 90 -2.43 5.47 19.45
CA ARG A 90 -2.66 6.42 18.37
C ARG A 90 -3.09 7.74 18.97
N ILE A 91 -2.32 8.79 18.71
CA ILE A 91 -2.57 10.15 19.21
C ILE A 91 -2.62 11.08 18.00
N GLY A 92 -3.70 11.80 17.82
CA GLY A 92 -3.88 12.71 16.72
C GLY A 92 -4.98 13.73 16.94
N ASP A 93 -5.21 14.55 15.93
CA ASP A 93 -6.17 15.67 16.01
C ASP A 93 -7.62 15.21 16.28
N LEU A 94 -7.96 13.98 15.90
CA LEU A 94 -9.31 13.45 15.99
C LEU A 94 -9.49 12.37 17.08
N VAL A 95 -8.41 11.70 17.48
CA VAL A 95 -8.49 10.53 18.35
C VAL A 95 -7.28 10.40 19.26
N GLU A 96 -7.51 9.90 20.46
CA GLU A 96 -6.47 9.44 21.38
C GLU A 96 -6.89 8.06 21.90
N GLN A 97 -6.29 7.01 21.36
CA GLN A 97 -6.71 5.63 21.56
C GLN A 97 -5.54 4.71 21.86
N GLU A 98 -5.78 3.75 22.74
CA GLU A 98 -4.85 2.67 23.06
C GLU A 98 -5.48 1.31 22.75
N PHE A 99 -4.68 0.41 22.23
CA PHE A 99 -5.05 -0.95 21.88
C PHE A 99 -4.20 -1.92 22.69
N PHE A 100 -4.84 -2.84 23.37
CA PHE A 100 -4.18 -3.89 24.16
C PHE A 100 -4.68 -5.25 23.70
N TYR A 101 -3.76 -6.16 23.40
CA TYR A 101 -4.09 -7.54 23.08
C TYR A 101 -3.15 -8.48 23.83
N ASP A 102 -3.74 -9.46 24.53
CA ASP A 102 -3.06 -10.40 25.42
C ASP A 102 -3.06 -11.86 24.91
N GLY A 103 -3.47 -12.08 23.66
CA GLY A 103 -3.64 -13.41 23.09
C GLY A 103 -5.02 -14.03 23.30
N LYS A 104 -5.93 -13.36 23.97
CA LYS A 104 -7.30 -13.81 24.26
C LYS A 104 -8.34 -12.73 24.07
N THR A 105 -8.00 -11.50 24.47
CA THR A 105 -8.89 -10.35 24.42
C THR A 105 -8.23 -9.18 23.73
N LEU A 106 -9.02 -8.44 22.96
CA LEU A 106 -8.67 -7.14 22.43
C LEU A 106 -9.41 -6.08 23.23
N THR A 107 -8.68 -5.13 23.78
CA THR A 107 -9.22 -3.96 24.47
C THR A 107 -8.86 -2.70 23.70
N LEU A 108 -9.86 -1.87 23.43
CA LEU A 108 -9.72 -0.51 22.95
C LEU A 108 -10.06 0.45 24.07
N HIS A 109 -9.16 1.35 24.40
CA HIS A 109 -9.34 2.44 25.35
C HIS A 109 -9.36 3.76 24.59
N ASP A 110 -10.44 4.50 24.70
CA ASP A 110 -10.53 5.89 24.25
C ASP A 110 -10.13 6.80 25.41
N VAL A 111 -8.93 7.35 25.32
CA VAL A 111 -8.32 8.13 26.41
C VAL A 111 -9.07 9.45 26.61
N ALA A 112 -9.43 10.11 25.51
CA ALA A 112 -10.12 11.40 25.54
C ALA A 112 -11.56 11.27 26.11
N ALA A 113 -12.26 10.19 25.75
CA ALA A 113 -13.61 9.93 26.24
C ALA A 113 -13.64 9.22 27.60
N GLY A 114 -12.53 8.64 28.05
CA GLY A 114 -12.38 8.03 29.38
C GLY A 114 -13.11 6.70 29.55
N TYR A 115 -13.34 5.95 28.45
CA TYR A 115 -13.96 4.61 28.52
C TYR A 115 -13.23 3.60 27.64
N TYR A 116 -13.48 2.33 27.88
CA TYR A 116 -12.88 1.24 27.15
C TYR A 116 -13.91 0.14 26.83
N ALA A 117 -13.60 -0.66 25.84
CA ALA A 117 -14.34 -1.87 25.47
C ALA A 117 -13.37 -3.04 25.32
N THR A 118 -13.79 -4.21 25.78
CA THR A 118 -13.00 -5.45 25.67
C THR A 118 -13.84 -6.53 25.03
N VAL A 119 -13.27 -7.23 24.05
CA VAL A 119 -13.91 -8.35 23.36
C VAL A 119 -12.98 -9.55 23.30
N ALA A 120 -13.55 -10.77 23.24
CA ALA A 120 -12.75 -11.95 22.94
C ALA A 120 -12.21 -11.88 21.49
N ALA A 121 -10.96 -12.27 21.31
CA ALA A 121 -10.28 -12.23 20.02
C ALA A 121 -9.51 -13.54 19.74
N PRO A 122 -9.26 -13.88 18.45
CA PRO A 122 -8.44 -15.04 18.08
C PRO A 122 -7.05 -15.01 18.72
N GLY A 123 -6.48 -16.20 19.01
CA GLY A 123 -5.27 -16.36 19.81
C GLY A 123 -3.94 -16.01 19.10
N THR A 124 -3.96 -15.48 17.90
CA THR A 124 -2.78 -15.06 17.13
C THR A 124 -2.86 -13.59 16.76
N LEU A 125 -1.72 -12.94 16.59
CA LEU A 125 -1.65 -11.54 16.16
C LEU A 125 -2.40 -11.29 14.85
N GLU A 126 -2.15 -12.11 13.82
CA GLU A 126 -2.80 -11.96 12.51
C GLU A 126 -4.31 -12.19 12.60
N GLY A 127 -4.74 -13.24 13.29
CA GLY A 127 -6.16 -13.50 13.51
C GLY A 127 -6.87 -12.39 14.28
N MET A 128 -6.20 -11.77 15.26
CA MET A 128 -6.72 -10.62 15.99
C MET A 128 -6.87 -9.41 15.07
N LEU A 129 -5.88 -9.14 14.20
CA LEU A 129 -5.93 -8.03 13.24
C LEU A 129 -7.05 -8.22 12.21
N ASP A 130 -7.21 -9.43 11.68
CA ASP A 130 -8.30 -9.76 10.76
C ASP A 130 -9.66 -9.61 11.45
N PHE A 131 -9.81 -10.12 12.67
CA PHE A 131 -11.03 -9.96 13.46
C PHE A 131 -11.34 -8.48 13.75
N ALA A 132 -10.34 -7.68 14.13
CA ALA A 132 -10.52 -6.25 14.39
C ALA A 132 -11.02 -5.51 13.15
N ARG A 133 -10.42 -5.80 11.99
CA ARG A 133 -10.80 -5.19 10.71
C ARG A 133 -12.17 -5.66 10.23
N ASP A 134 -12.41 -6.97 10.18
CA ASP A 134 -13.55 -7.55 9.47
C ASP A 134 -14.83 -7.58 10.32
N SER A 135 -14.69 -7.63 11.65
CA SER A 135 -15.83 -7.75 12.58
C SER A 135 -16.11 -6.47 13.39
N LEU A 136 -15.09 -5.64 13.61
CA LEU A 136 -15.22 -4.45 14.45
C LEU A 136 -15.03 -3.14 13.65
N ASP A 137 -14.69 -3.23 12.36
CA ASP A 137 -14.33 -2.07 11.52
C ASP A 137 -13.19 -1.22 12.13
N ILE A 138 -12.26 -1.90 12.79
CA ILE A 138 -11.10 -1.28 13.45
C ILE A 138 -9.84 -1.61 12.68
N VAL A 139 -9.14 -0.59 12.19
CA VAL A 139 -7.79 -0.72 11.67
C VAL A 139 -6.79 -0.46 12.78
N ALA A 140 -6.14 -1.52 13.25
CA ALA A 140 -5.12 -1.42 14.28
C ALA A 140 -3.90 -0.64 13.74
N PRO A 141 -3.41 0.37 14.48
CA PRO A 141 -2.25 1.13 14.06
C PRO A 141 -1.04 0.23 13.82
N ALA A 142 -0.32 0.43 12.71
CA ALA A 142 0.85 -0.35 12.32
C ALA A 142 0.62 -1.87 12.13
N GLY A 143 -0.63 -2.33 12.01
CA GLY A 143 -0.99 -3.73 11.81
C GLY A 143 -0.31 -4.38 10.62
N ASP A 144 -0.11 -3.64 9.53
CA ASP A 144 0.50 -4.15 8.30
C ASP A 144 1.93 -4.70 8.49
N PHE A 145 2.66 -4.22 9.50
CA PHE A 145 4.00 -4.73 9.83
C PHE A 145 3.99 -6.04 10.62
N ILE A 146 2.83 -6.48 11.08
CA ILE A 146 2.69 -7.69 11.91
C ILE A 146 2.52 -8.94 11.08
N TYR A 147 1.90 -8.82 9.89
CA TYR A 147 1.63 -9.96 9.01
C TYR A 147 2.91 -10.64 8.53
N SER A 148 2.91 -11.96 8.54
CA SER A 148 4.02 -12.78 8.01
C SER A 148 4.17 -12.63 6.50
N ASN A 149 3.08 -12.34 5.78
CA ASN A 149 3.02 -12.09 4.34
C ASN A 149 2.91 -10.57 4.00
N ALA A 150 3.48 -9.70 4.84
CA ALA A 150 3.44 -8.25 4.65
C ALA A 150 3.97 -7.79 3.27
N TYR A 151 4.89 -8.55 2.65
CA TYR A 151 5.37 -8.27 1.30
C TYR A 151 4.26 -8.43 0.26
N GLU A 152 3.53 -9.54 0.29
CA GLU A 152 2.44 -9.84 -0.63
C GLU A 152 1.28 -8.86 -0.46
N ILE A 153 0.92 -8.54 0.78
CA ILE A 153 -0.11 -7.55 1.12
C ILE A 153 0.27 -6.17 0.54
N SER A 154 1.54 -5.77 0.68
CA SER A 154 2.04 -4.49 0.16
C SER A 154 2.00 -4.40 -1.37
N LEU A 155 2.03 -5.51 -2.09
CA LEU A 155 1.89 -5.55 -3.54
C LEU A 155 0.42 -5.55 -3.99
N ASP A 156 -0.45 -6.21 -3.24
CA ASP A 156 -1.85 -6.44 -3.63
C ASP A 156 -2.72 -5.18 -3.50
N TRP A 157 -2.42 -4.27 -2.58
CA TRP A 157 -3.13 -3.00 -2.46
C TRP A 157 -3.08 -2.14 -3.74
N LYS A 158 -2.05 -2.31 -4.58
CA LYS A 158 -1.96 -1.68 -5.91
C LYS A 158 -2.98 -2.26 -6.89
N SER A 159 -3.20 -3.57 -6.86
CA SER A 159 -4.13 -4.25 -7.77
C SER A 159 -5.59 -3.88 -7.48
N SER A 160 -5.95 -3.61 -6.24
CA SER A 160 -7.29 -3.19 -5.85
C SER A 160 -7.61 -1.75 -6.27
N ARG A 161 -6.63 -0.85 -6.27
CA ARG A 161 -6.78 0.55 -6.66
C ARG A 161 -6.96 0.72 -8.17
N SER A 162 -6.36 -0.15 -8.97
CA SER A 162 -6.47 -0.12 -10.44
C SER A 162 -7.84 -0.60 -10.96
N ARG A 163 -8.66 -1.23 -10.13
CA ARG A 163 -10.00 -1.74 -10.50
C ARG A 163 -11.14 -0.75 -10.27
N ASN A 164 -10.89 0.38 -9.62
CA ASN A 164 -11.88 1.39 -9.25
C ASN A 164 -11.74 2.72 -10.04
N HIS A 165 -11.05 2.69 -11.19
CA HIS A 165 -10.98 3.81 -12.14
C HIS A 165 -11.48 3.42 -13.52
#